data_3b7ebd387f5cf5930dfb5b11c7a5b2cc
#
_entry.id   3b7ebd387f5cf5930dfb5b11c7a5b2cc
#
_cell.length_a   1.000
_cell.length_b   1.000
_cell.length_c   1.000
_cell.angle_alpha   90.00
_cell.angle_beta   90.00
_cell.angle_gamma   90.00
#
_symmetry.space_group_name_H-M   'P 1'
#
loop_
_entity.id
_entity.type
_entity.pdbx_description
1 polymer ?
#
loop_
_entity_poly.entity_id
_entity_poly.type
_entity_poly.pdbx_seq_one_letter_code
_entity_poly.pdbx_strand_id
1 'polypeptide(L)'
;MARVYNFSAGPAVLPEEVLKEAADEMLDYKGCGMSVMEMSHRSKMFQQIIDEAEQDIRDLMGIPDNYKVLFLQGGASQQFAAVPMNLKKNGKAAYIVTGQWAKKAAAEAEKYLEVQRVASSADKTFSYIPDCSDLDIDDDVDYVYICENNTIYGTKYHELPNTKGHTLVADVSSCFLSEPVDVSKYGVTYGGVQKNVGPAGVVIAIIREDLIPEEVDSTVPTMLQWKTQADAGSLYNTPPCYGIYICGKVFKWIKKMGGLDAMKKRNEEKAKILYDFLDNSKLFKGTVVPKDRSLMNVPFVTGDADLDAKFVAEAKAAGLENLKGHRTVGGMRASIYNAMPIEGVKALVEFMEKFEKENA
;
A
#
# COMPACT_ATOMS: atom_id res chain seq x y z
N MET A 1 28.84 -8.75 2.84
CA MET A 1 27.78 -9.74 3.13
C MET A 1 26.71 -9.63 2.05
N ALA A 2 26.18 -10.76 1.57
CA ALA A 2 25.02 -10.73 0.69
C ALA A 2 23.81 -10.17 1.45
N ARG A 3 22.92 -9.41 0.77
CA ARG A 3 21.68 -8.94 1.39
C ARG A 3 20.74 -10.10 1.66
N VAL A 4 20.04 -10.07 2.78
CA VAL A 4 18.95 -11.01 3.09
C VAL A 4 17.73 -10.74 2.21
N TYR A 5 16.89 -11.75 2.01
CA TYR A 5 15.57 -11.56 1.40
C TYR A 5 14.56 -11.15 2.49
N ASN A 6 14.14 -9.90 2.44
CA ASN A 6 13.24 -9.31 3.43
C ASN A 6 11.78 -9.38 2.99
N PHE A 7 10.99 -10.26 3.60
CA PHE A 7 9.55 -10.47 3.35
C PHE A 7 8.65 -9.63 4.26
N SER A 8 9.17 -8.57 4.87
CA SER A 8 8.40 -7.69 5.76
C SER A 8 7.21 -7.06 5.03
N ALA A 9 6.09 -6.95 5.74
CA ALA A 9 4.88 -6.32 5.22
C ALA A 9 4.91 -4.78 5.22
N GLY A 10 5.87 -4.20 5.91
CA GLY A 10 6.10 -2.75 5.98
C GLY A 10 6.66 -2.29 7.33
N PRO A 11 7.73 -1.47 7.34
CA PRO A 11 8.56 -1.09 6.19
C PRO A 11 9.11 -2.30 5.43
N ALA A 12 9.06 -2.23 4.09
CA ALA A 12 9.37 -3.36 3.23
C ALA A 12 10.71 -3.18 2.48
N VAL A 13 11.07 -4.20 1.70
CA VAL A 13 12.24 -4.16 0.83
C VAL A 13 12.15 -2.98 -0.17
N LEU A 14 13.27 -2.30 -0.38
CA LEU A 14 13.44 -1.27 -1.42
C LEU A 14 14.34 -1.80 -2.54
N PRO A 15 14.21 -1.27 -3.77
CA PRO A 15 15.11 -1.62 -4.86
C PRO A 15 16.55 -1.32 -4.48
N GLU A 16 17.45 -2.29 -4.66
CA GLU A 16 18.87 -2.13 -4.30
C GLU A 16 19.53 -1.00 -5.10
N GLU A 17 19.15 -0.85 -6.36
CA GLU A 17 19.61 0.22 -7.23
C GLU A 17 19.28 1.60 -6.64
N VAL A 18 18.04 1.78 -6.15
CA VAL A 18 17.61 3.02 -5.49
C VAL A 18 18.41 3.29 -4.21
N LEU A 19 18.67 2.26 -3.41
CA LEU A 19 19.47 2.41 -2.19
C LEU A 19 20.94 2.76 -2.48
N LYS A 20 21.53 2.20 -3.52
CA LYS A 20 22.90 2.52 -3.94
C LYS A 20 22.98 3.97 -4.43
N GLU A 21 22.07 4.37 -5.30
CA GLU A 21 22.02 5.74 -5.81
C GLU A 21 21.81 6.77 -4.68
N ALA A 22 20.93 6.45 -3.72
CA ALA A 22 20.73 7.29 -2.55
C ALA A 22 21.97 7.36 -1.63
N ALA A 23 22.72 6.25 -1.51
CA ALA A 23 23.97 6.24 -0.76
C ALA A 23 25.08 7.07 -1.44
N ASP A 24 25.16 7.02 -2.76
CA ASP A 24 26.14 7.81 -3.54
C ASP A 24 25.84 9.32 -3.42
N GLU A 25 24.56 9.71 -3.36
CA GLU A 25 24.11 11.09 -3.19
C GLU A 25 23.96 11.54 -1.72
N MET A 26 24.32 10.68 -0.75
CA MET A 26 24.05 10.94 0.68
C MET A 26 24.73 12.21 1.21
N LEU A 27 25.95 12.48 0.80
CA LEU A 27 26.71 13.67 1.24
C LEU A 27 26.63 14.82 0.23
N ASP A 28 26.35 14.52 -1.03
CA ASP A 28 26.40 15.50 -2.11
C ASP A 28 25.38 15.20 -3.20
N TYR A 29 24.18 15.73 -3.04
CA TYR A 29 23.12 15.59 -4.04
C TYR A 29 23.46 16.37 -5.31
N LYS A 30 23.76 15.66 -6.40
CA LYS A 30 24.04 16.24 -7.73
C LYS A 30 25.08 17.37 -7.72
N GLY A 31 26.10 17.30 -6.88
CA GLY A 31 27.20 18.27 -6.83
C GLY A 31 26.87 19.58 -6.08
N CYS A 32 25.81 19.61 -5.28
CA CYS A 32 25.43 20.81 -4.52
C CYS A 32 26.14 20.96 -3.18
N GLY A 33 26.93 19.96 -2.78
CA GLY A 33 27.71 19.97 -1.53
C GLY A 33 26.89 19.74 -0.27
N MET A 34 25.63 19.24 -0.37
CA MET A 34 24.81 18.90 0.78
C MET A 34 23.90 17.68 0.52
N SER A 35 23.50 17.02 1.60
CA SER A 35 22.50 15.96 1.58
C SER A 35 21.10 16.52 1.33
N VAL A 36 20.22 15.71 0.71
CA VAL A 36 18.77 16.01 0.67
C VAL A 36 18.18 16.12 2.09
N MET A 37 18.75 15.42 3.08
CA MET A 37 18.32 15.51 4.49
C MET A 37 18.53 16.89 5.11
N GLU A 38 19.53 17.65 4.63
CA GLU A 38 19.89 18.99 5.13
C GLU A 38 19.25 20.10 4.30
N MET A 39 18.66 19.74 3.17
CA MET A 39 18.14 20.68 2.18
C MET A 39 16.88 21.37 2.68
N SER A 40 16.85 22.70 2.61
CA SER A 40 15.62 23.44 2.89
C SER A 40 14.53 23.04 1.89
N HIS A 41 13.36 22.66 2.40
CA HIS A 41 12.18 22.37 1.56
C HIS A 41 11.67 23.58 0.78
N ARG A 42 12.14 24.79 1.10
CA ARG A 42 11.84 26.04 0.36
C ARG A 42 12.90 26.38 -0.70
N SER A 43 13.92 25.54 -0.85
CA SER A 43 14.92 25.71 -1.89
C SER A 43 14.39 25.32 -3.27
N LYS A 44 14.93 25.95 -4.32
CA LYS A 44 14.61 25.56 -5.71
C LYS A 44 14.99 24.11 -6.01
N MET A 45 16.03 23.58 -5.37
CA MET A 45 16.46 22.20 -5.54
C MET A 45 15.41 21.22 -4.99
N PHE A 46 14.88 21.48 -3.78
CA PHE A 46 13.86 20.61 -3.24
C PHE A 46 12.54 20.74 -4.01
N GLN A 47 12.19 21.96 -4.47
CA GLN A 47 11.05 22.14 -5.35
C GLN A 47 11.16 21.25 -6.59
N GLN A 48 12.34 21.19 -7.21
CA GLN A 48 12.57 20.30 -8.35
C GLN A 48 12.40 18.81 -7.97
N ILE A 49 12.85 18.40 -6.79
CA ILE A 49 12.71 16.99 -6.31
C ILE A 49 11.24 16.62 -6.19
N ILE A 50 10.42 17.46 -5.57
CA ILE A 50 8.99 17.15 -5.37
C ILE A 50 8.21 17.25 -6.68
N ASP A 51 8.50 18.22 -7.53
CA ASP A 51 7.88 18.39 -8.85
C ASP A 51 8.17 17.19 -9.76
N GLU A 52 9.45 16.73 -9.80
CA GLU A 52 9.83 15.52 -10.53
C GLU A 52 9.11 14.29 -9.98
N ALA A 53 9.01 14.15 -8.65
CA ALA A 53 8.32 13.02 -8.03
C ALA A 53 6.82 13.04 -8.35
N GLU A 54 6.16 14.20 -8.32
CA GLU A 54 4.76 14.34 -8.72
C GLU A 54 4.57 13.99 -10.20
N GLN A 55 5.42 14.52 -11.08
CA GLN A 55 5.32 14.23 -12.52
C GLN A 55 5.52 12.73 -12.80
N ASP A 56 6.51 12.11 -12.16
CA ASP A 56 6.81 10.69 -12.35
C ASP A 56 5.64 9.78 -11.94
N ILE A 57 4.96 10.07 -10.83
CA ILE A 57 3.78 9.28 -10.43
C ILE A 57 2.58 9.57 -11.33
N ARG A 58 2.40 10.82 -11.78
CA ARG A 58 1.36 11.16 -12.77
C ARG A 58 1.53 10.37 -14.05
N ASP A 59 2.75 10.32 -14.57
CA ASP A 59 3.08 9.57 -15.80
C ASP A 59 2.85 8.06 -15.61
N LEU A 60 3.27 7.50 -14.47
CA LEU A 60 3.13 6.06 -14.19
C LEU A 60 1.69 5.61 -14.11
N MET A 61 0.83 6.40 -13.48
CA MET A 61 -0.56 6.05 -13.23
C MET A 61 -1.54 6.65 -14.25
N GLY A 62 -1.08 7.52 -15.16
CA GLY A 62 -1.98 8.26 -16.05
C GLY A 62 -2.96 9.15 -15.27
N ILE A 63 -2.47 9.85 -14.24
CA ILE A 63 -3.34 10.67 -13.36
C ILE A 63 -3.86 11.87 -14.15
N PRO A 64 -5.20 12.04 -14.28
CA PRO A 64 -5.80 13.17 -14.99
C PRO A 64 -5.45 14.52 -14.30
N ASP A 65 -5.48 15.61 -15.08
CA ASP A 65 -5.13 16.96 -14.60
C ASP A 65 -6.07 17.47 -13.50
N ASN A 66 -7.30 16.98 -13.46
CA ASN A 66 -8.30 17.32 -12.43
C ASN A 66 -8.14 16.53 -11.13
N TYR A 67 -6.94 15.97 -10.89
CA TYR A 67 -6.56 15.36 -9.61
C TYR A 67 -5.36 16.07 -9.00
N LYS A 68 -5.40 16.28 -7.69
CA LYS A 68 -4.24 16.71 -6.90
C LYS A 68 -3.47 15.50 -6.38
N VAL A 69 -2.16 15.56 -6.45
CA VAL A 69 -1.25 14.60 -5.83
C VAL A 69 -0.62 15.25 -4.62
N LEU A 70 -0.86 14.71 -3.44
CA LEU A 70 -0.38 15.28 -2.18
C LEU A 70 0.63 14.34 -1.52
N PHE A 71 1.76 14.89 -1.09
CA PHE A 71 2.75 14.20 -0.27
C PHE A 71 2.53 14.60 1.19
N LEU A 72 1.95 13.69 1.97
CA LEU A 72 1.46 13.94 3.32
C LEU A 72 2.30 13.18 4.36
N GLN A 73 2.07 13.50 5.63
CA GLN A 73 2.66 12.83 6.80
C GLN A 73 1.59 12.02 7.55
N GLY A 74 1.96 11.44 8.70
CA GLY A 74 1.03 10.79 9.63
C GLY A 74 0.66 9.35 9.31
N GLY A 75 1.24 8.78 8.25
CA GLY A 75 0.91 7.42 7.77
C GLY A 75 -0.51 7.32 7.22
N ALA A 76 -0.84 6.18 6.59
CA ALA A 76 -2.19 5.92 6.09
C ALA A 76 -3.26 6.01 7.18
N SER A 77 -2.90 5.74 8.45
CA SER A 77 -3.83 5.84 9.58
C SER A 77 -4.35 7.26 9.82
N GLN A 78 -3.58 8.30 9.49
CA GLN A 78 -4.07 9.68 9.60
C GLN A 78 -5.16 9.97 8.56
N GLN A 79 -5.11 9.29 7.40
CA GLN A 79 -6.15 9.43 6.39
C GLN A 79 -7.49 8.81 6.81
N PHE A 80 -7.50 7.88 7.77
CA PHE A 80 -8.75 7.38 8.36
C PHE A 80 -9.58 8.50 9.00
N ALA A 81 -8.92 9.54 9.54
CA ALA A 81 -9.55 10.75 10.05
C ALA A 81 -9.72 11.82 8.96
N ALA A 82 -8.69 12.06 8.14
CA ALA A 82 -8.72 13.12 7.13
C ALA A 82 -9.82 12.89 6.07
N VAL A 83 -10.04 11.65 5.63
CA VAL A 83 -11.08 11.31 4.64
C VAL A 83 -12.48 11.77 5.13
N PRO A 84 -13.00 11.30 6.26
CA PRO A 84 -14.32 11.76 6.73
C PRO A 84 -14.38 13.27 7.03
N MET A 85 -13.30 13.86 7.52
CA MET A 85 -13.26 15.30 7.81
C MET A 85 -13.33 16.18 6.57
N ASN A 86 -12.74 15.76 5.44
CA ASN A 86 -12.75 16.55 4.21
C ASN A 86 -13.94 16.22 3.29
N LEU A 87 -14.48 15.00 3.34
CA LEU A 87 -15.57 14.56 2.46
C LEU A 87 -16.95 14.69 3.05
N LYS A 88 -17.09 14.98 4.34
CA LYS A 88 -18.35 15.09 5.03
C LYS A 88 -19.24 16.20 4.44
N LYS A 89 -20.40 15.82 3.91
CA LYS A 89 -21.46 16.71 3.43
C LYS A 89 -22.79 16.39 4.12
N ASN A 90 -23.27 15.16 3.95
CA ASN A 90 -24.50 14.64 4.58
C ASN A 90 -24.21 14.03 5.97
N GLY A 91 -22.95 13.70 6.22
CA GLY A 91 -22.52 13.11 7.49
C GLY A 91 -22.68 11.60 7.57
N LYS A 92 -22.67 10.89 6.42
CA LYS A 92 -22.80 9.45 6.34
C LYS A 92 -21.86 8.87 5.29
N ALA A 93 -21.28 7.68 5.55
CA ALA A 93 -20.44 7.00 4.59
C ALA A 93 -20.60 5.48 4.64
N ALA A 94 -20.41 4.80 3.49
CA ALA A 94 -20.47 3.36 3.38
C ALA A 94 -19.07 2.76 3.43
N TYR A 95 -18.90 1.67 4.19
CA TYR A 95 -17.63 0.96 4.34
C TYR A 95 -17.78 -0.52 4.01
N ILE A 96 -16.90 -1.04 3.16
CA ILE A 96 -16.76 -2.48 2.89
C ILE A 96 -15.58 -2.99 3.72
N VAL A 97 -15.88 -3.84 4.72
CA VAL A 97 -14.90 -4.27 5.73
C VAL A 97 -14.34 -5.65 5.37
N THR A 98 -13.25 -5.65 4.62
CA THR A 98 -12.55 -6.86 4.16
C THR A 98 -11.25 -7.15 4.91
N GLY A 99 -10.98 -6.41 5.98
CA GLY A 99 -9.78 -6.61 6.80
C GLY A 99 -9.68 -5.62 7.95
N GLN A 100 -8.58 -5.78 8.71
CA GLN A 100 -8.33 -4.98 9.90
C GLN A 100 -8.18 -3.49 9.61
N TRP A 101 -7.62 -3.12 8.44
CA TRP A 101 -7.41 -1.72 8.10
C TRP A 101 -8.73 -1.03 7.75
N ALA A 102 -9.58 -1.64 6.93
CA ALA A 102 -10.92 -1.14 6.68
C ALA A 102 -11.76 -1.07 7.97
N LYS A 103 -11.63 -2.07 8.87
CA LYS A 103 -12.28 -2.04 10.18
C LYS A 103 -11.83 -0.85 11.04
N LYS A 104 -10.52 -0.55 11.06
CA LYS A 104 -9.98 0.61 11.79
C LYS A 104 -10.40 1.93 11.15
N ALA A 105 -10.40 2.00 9.81
CA ALA A 105 -10.86 3.19 9.10
C ALA A 105 -12.34 3.49 9.38
N ALA A 106 -13.19 2.47 9.37
CA ALA A 106 -14.60 2.60 9.74
C ALA A 106 -14.77 3.09 11.19
N ALA A 107 -14.05 2.49 12.15
CA ALA A 107 -14.09 2.89 13.55
C ALA A 107 -13.56 4.31 13.80
N GLU A 108 -12.59 4.79 13.00
CA GLU A 108 -12.14 6.17 13.07
C GLU A 108 -13.18 7.12 12.50
N ALA A 109 -13.79 6.77 11.35
CA ALA A 109 -14.83 7.58 10.71
C ALA A 109 -16.08 7.77 11.57
N GLU A 110 -16.43 6.78 12.40
CA GLU A 110 -17.57 6.87 13.37
C GLU A 110 -17.44 8.03 14.36
N LYS A 111 -16.25 8.58 14.54
CA LYS A 111 -16.05 9.77 15.38
C LYS A 111 -16.54 11.06 14.73
N TYR A 112 -16.75 11.07 13.41
CA TYR A 112 -17.02 12.25 12.60
C TYR A 112 -18.33 12.19 11.84
N LEU A 113 -18.81 10.97 11.51
CA LEU A 113 -20.02 10.75 10.72
C LEU A 113 -20.63 9.37 11.01
N GLU A 114 -21.84 9.13 10.51
CA GLU A 114 -22.48 7.82 10.55
C GLU A 114 -21.80 6.86 9.56
N VAL A 115 -21.52 5.62 9.99
CA VAL A 115 -20.89 4.60 9.18
C VAL A 115 -21.85 3.45 8.90
N GLN A 116 -22.24 3.28 7.63
CA GLN A 116 -22.95 2.12 7.13
C GLN A 116 -21.94 1.05 6.72
N ARG A 117 -21.92 -0.11 7.40
CA ARG A 117 -21.11 -1.26 6.98
C ARG A 117 -21.91 -2.12 6.01
N VAL A 118 -21.69 -1.91 4.70
CA VAL A 118 -22.51 -2.53 3.63
C VAL A 118 -22.12 -3.96 3.30
N ALA A 119 -20.88 -4.36 3.57
CA ALA A 119 -20.43 -5.73 3.43
C ALA A 119 -19.22 -6.02 4.31
N SER A 120 -19.00 -7.32 4.66
CA SER A 120 -17.84 -7.76 5.41
C SER A 120 -17.54 -9.23 5.12
N SER A 121 -16.27 -9.61 5.16
CA SER A 121 -15.79 -11.00 5.12
C SER A 121 -15.24 -11.50 6.46
N ALA A 122 -15.62 -10.86 7.55
CA ALA A 122 -15.17 -11.22 8.90
C ALA A 122 -15.61 -12.64 9.34
N ASP A 123 -16.70 -13.14 8.78
CA ASP A 123 -17.26 -14.49 9.02
C ASP A 123 -16.26 -15.62 8.71
N LYS A 124 -15.34 -15.41 7.74
CA LYS A 124 -14.26 -16.33 7.37
C LYS A 124 -12.88 -15.73 7.54
N THR A 125 -12.70 -14.94 8.59
CA THR A 125 -11.42 -14.32 8.95
C THR A 125 -10.81 -13.55 7.77
N PHE A 126 -11.66 -12.86 6.99
CA PHE A 126 -11.26 -12.04 5.83
C PHE A 126 -10.47 -12.80 4.74
N SER A 127 -10.75 -14.08 4.55
CA SER A 127 -10.09 -14.93 3.55
C SER A 127 -10.65 -14.79 2.13
N TYR A 128 -11.64 -13.91 1.93
CA TYR A 128 -12.27 -13.65 0.64
C TYR A 128 -12.74 -12.20 0.53
N ILE A 129 -13.03 -11.75 -0.69
CA ILE A 129 -13.73 -10.50 -0.98
C ILE A 129 -15.22 -10.83 -1.20
N PRO A 130 -16.16 -10.19 -0.48
CA PRO A 130 -17.59 -10.42 -0.68
C PRO A 130 -18.00 -9.98 -2.09
N ASP A 131 -19.14 -10.50 -2.57
CA ASP A 131 -19.74 -9.96 -3.78
C ASP A 131 -20.17 -8.51 -3.53
N CYS A 132 -19.60 -7.62 -4.32
CA CYS A 132 -19.82 -6.17 -4.24
C CYS A 132 -20.54 -5.62 -5.47
N SER A 133 -21.22 -6.48 -6.26
CA SER A 133 -21.93 -6.09 -7.49
C SER A 133 -23.26 -5.37 -7.22
N ASP A 134 -23.92 -5.70 -6.09
CA ASP A 134 -25.20 -5.10 -5.69
C ASP A 134 -25.27 -4.93 -4.16
N LEU A 135 -24.62 -3.89 -3.65
CA LEU A 135 -24.57 -3.54 -2.25
C LEU A 135 -25.79 -2.67 -1.87
N ASP A 136 -26.32 -2.87 -0.64
CA ASP A 136 -27.33 -2.00 -0.07
C ASP A 136 -26.68 -0.74 0.49
N ILE A 137 -26.46 0.24 -0.39
CA ILE A 137 -25.84 1.53 -0.07
C ILE A 137 -26.95 2.58 -0.02
N ASP A 138 -27.03 3.32 1.09
CA ASP A 138 -27.98 4.42 1.24
C ASP A 138 -27.66 5.55 0.26
N ASP A 139 -28.71 6.20 -0.30
CA ASP A 139 -28.57 7.26 -1.32
C ASP A 139 -27.87 8.53 -0.78
N ASP A 140 -27.82 8.74 0.53
CA ASP A 140 -27.26 9.91 1.19
C ASP A 140 -25.82 9.77 1.66
N VAL A 141 -25.11 8.67 1.31
CA VAL A 141 -23.71 8.52 1.69
C VAL A 141 -22.80 9.48 0.91
N ASP A 142 -21.84 10.06 1.62
CA ASP A 142 -20.85 10.97 1.04
C ASP A 142 -19.80 10.24 0.19
N TYR A 143 -19.47 8.99 0.56
CA TYR A 143 -18.52 8.14 -0.14
C TYR A 143 -18.66 6.66 0.24
N VAL A 144 -18.06 5.80 -0.58
CA VAL A 144 -17.86 4.36 -0.32
C VAL A 144 -16.37 4.11 -0.10
N TYR A 145 -16.02 3.40 0.96
CA TYR A 145 -14.63 3.14 1.35
C TYR A 145 -14.23 1.67 1.21
N ILE A 146 -13.03 1.42 0.67
CA ILE A 146 -12.38 0.12 0.64
C ILE A 146 -10.91 0.20 1.08
N CYS A 147 -10.37 -0.91 1.58
CA CYS A 147 -8.94 -1.20 1.60
C CYS A 147 -8.69 -2.19 0.46
N GLU A 148 -8.10 -1.73 -0.63
CA GLU A 148 -8.07 -2.46 -1.90
C GLU A 148 -7.25 -3.75 -1.83
N ASN A 149 -6.15 -3.73 -1.06
CA ASN A 149 -5.34 -4.91 -0.78
C ASN A 149 -5.14 -5.09 0.72
N ASN A 150 -5.58 -6.20 1.25
CA ASN A 150 -5.56 -6.50 2.68
C ASN A 150 -4.23 -7.15 3.10
N THR A 151 -3.28 -6.34 3.50
CA THR A 151 -1.90 -6.74 3.85
C THR A 151 -1.79 -7.90 4.85
N ILE A 152 -2.72 -7.97 5.80
CA ILE A 152 -2.72 -8.99 6.87
C ILE A 152 -3.27 -10.31 6.36
N TYR A 153 -4.35 -10.25 5.58
CA TYR A 153 -5.15 -11.41 5.20
C TYR A 153 -4.86 -11.91 3.79
N GLY A 154 -4.15 -11.12 2.97
CA GLY A 154 -3.72 -11.51 1.62
C GLY A 154 -4.83 -11.48 0.56
N THR A 155 -5.95 -10.83 0.83
CA THR A 155 -7.03 -10.62 -0.14
C THR A 155 -6.87 -9.30 -0.89
N LYS A 156 -7.29 -9.26 -2.16
CA LYS A 156 -7.30 -8.08 -3.00
C LYS A 156 -8.59 -7.99 -3.80
N TYR A 157 -9.08 -6.76 -4.01
CA TYR A 157 -10.13 -6.49 -5.00
C TYR A 157 -9.52 -6.56 -6.40
N HIS A 158 -9.94 -7.53 -7.21
CA HIS A 158 -9.60 -7.61 -8.65
C HIS A 158 -10.64 -6.88 -9.49
N GLU A 159 -11.83 -6.70 -8.95
CA GLU A 159 -12.90 -5.86 -9.49
C GLU A 159 -13.34 -4.85 -8.44
N LEU A 160 -13.54 -3.61 -8.83
CA LEU A 160 -14.00 -2.56 -7.92
C LEU A 160 -15.48 -2.77 -7.57
N PRO A 161 -15.91 -2.38 -6.35
CA PRO A 161 -17.32 -2.51 -5.97
C PRO A 161 -18.20 -1.59 -6.81
N ASN A 162 -19.44 -2.00 -7.03
CA ASN A 162 -20.47 -1.13 -7.55
C ASN A 162 -20.89 -0.14 -6.46
N THR A 163 -20.41 1.10 -6.56
CA THR A 163 -20.70 2.18 -5.59
C THR A 163 -22.04 2.88 -5.84
N LYS A 164 -22.84 2.41 -6.78
CA LYS A 164 -24.11 3.06 -7.21
C LYS A 164 -23.96 4.55 -7.54
N GLY A 165 -22.78 4.92 -8.07
CA GLY A 165 -22.46 6.30 -8.44
C GLY A 165 -21.85 7.17 -7.33
N HIS A 166 -21.72 6.65 -6.11
CA HIS A 166 -21.05 7.37 -5.03
C HIS A 166 -19.53 7.37 -5.24
N THR A 167 -18.90 8.38 -4.66
CA THR A 167 -17.43 8.55 -4.66
C THR A 167 -16.74 7.34 -4.04
N LEU A 168 -15.82 6.69 -4.78
CA LEU A 168 -14.99 5.62 -4.22
C LEU A 168 -13.74 6.19 -3.58
N VAL A 169 -13.48 5.79 -2.33
CA VAL A 169 -12.26 6.06 -1.56
C VAL A 169 -11.52 4.75 -1.31
N ALA A 170 -10.24 4.67 -1.66
CA ALA A 170 -9.46 3.46 -1.51
C ALA A 170 -8.14 3.69 -0.77
N ASP A 171 -7.88 2.88 0.27
CA ASP A 171 -6.53 2.66 0.80
C ASP A 171 -5.81 1.65 -0.09
N VAL A 172 -4.83 2.13 -0.85
CA VAL A 172 -4.02 1.31 -1.77
C VAL A 172 -2.61 1.04 -1.24
N SER A 173 -2.35 1.28 0.03
CA SER A 173 -1.00 1.22 0.62
C SER A 173 -0.19 -0.01 0.23
N SER A 174 -0.79 -1.20 0.18
CA SER A 174 -0.07 -2.44 -0.06
C SER A 174 -0.15 -2.96 -1.51
N CYS A 175 -0.84 -2.26 -2.39
CA CYS A 175 -0.84 -2.52 -3.84
C CYS A 175 -0.45 -1.29 -4.68
N PHE A 176 -0.02 -0.20 -4.04
CA PHE A 176 0.30 1.05 -4.72
C PHE A 176 1.40 0.83 -5.77
N LEU A 177 1.16 1.25 -7.01
CA LEU A 177 2.07 1.07 -8.16
C LEU A 177 2.46 -0.41 -8.44
N SER A 178 1.63 -1.38 -8.08
CA SER A 178 1.88 -2.79 -8.37
C SER A 178 1.39 -3.23 -9.76
N GLU A 179 0.46 -2.49 -10.32
CA GLU A 179 -0.17 -2.74 -11.62
C GLU A 179 -0.83 -1.46 -12.17
N PRO A 180 -1.20 -1.41 -13.46
CA PRO A 180 -2.00 -0.33 -14.01
C PRO A 180 -3.36 -0.22 -13.33
N VAL A 181 -3.79 1.01 -13.08
CA VAL A 181 -5.12 1.34 -12.54
C VAL A 181 -5.74 2.48 -13.33
N ASP A 182 -7.05 2.48 -13.45
CA ASP A 182 -7.81 3.61 -14.00
C ASP A 182 -8.16 4.55 -12.84
N VAL A 183 -7.35 5.60 -12.66
CA VAL A 183 -7.52 6.57 -11.57
C VAL A 183 -8.88 7.26 -11.63
N SER A 184 -9.49 7.39 -12.80
CA SER A 184 -10.79 8.07 -12.97
C SER A 184 -11.96 7.37 -12.27
N LYS A 185 -11.78 6.10 -11.90
CA LYS A 185 -12.77 5.32 -11.14
C LYS A 185 -12.80 5.65 -9.65
N TYR A 186 -11.81 6.41 -9.16
CA TYR A 186 -11.70 6.77 -7.75
C TYR A 186 -11.91 8.28 -7.57
N GLY A 187 -12.57 8.65 -6.50
CA GLY A 187 -12.53 10.04 -6.05
C GLY A 187 -11.26 10.32 -5.26
N VAL A 188 -10.87 9.35 -4.42
CA VAL A 188 -9.66 9.43 -3.59
C VAL A 188 -8.97 8.09 -3.54
N THR A 189 -7.66 8.08 -3.82
CA THR A 189 -6.78 6.97 -3.43
C THR A 189 -5.66 7.49 -2.55
N TYR A 190 -5.27 6.74 -1.54
CA TYR A 190 -4.10 7.08 -0.73
C TYR A 190 -3.34 5.84 -0.29
N GLY A 191 -2.06 6.03 -0.01
CA GLY A 191 -1.23 4.93 0.48
C GLY A 191 -0.04 5.39 1.29
N GLY A 192 0.24 4.66 2.39
CA GLY A 192 1.51 4.75 3.09
C GLY A 192 2.61 4.12 2.24
N VAL A 193 3.63 4.90 1.89
CA VAL A 193 4.65 4.48 0.90
C VAL A 193 5.58 3.37 1.38
N GLN A 194 5.68 3.13 2.69
CA GLN A 194 6.62 2.18 3.32
C GLN A 194 6.42 0.71 2.93
N LYS A 195 5.39 0.40 2.17
CA LYS A 195 5.11 -0.96 1.70
C LYS A 195 5.71 -1.20 0.32
N ASN A 196 5.35 -0.38 -0.67
CA ASN A 196 5.67 -0.68 -2.06
C ASN A 196 6.44 0.41 -2.80
N VAL A 197 6.47 1.65 -2.31
CA VAL A 197 6.93 2.78 -3.11
C VAL A 197 7.92 3.74 -2.44
N GLY A 198 8.32 3.46 -1.19
CA GLY A 198 9.28 4.32 -0.49
C GLY A 198 9.54 3.91 0.96
N PRO A 199 10.22 4.74 1.75
CA PRO A 199 10.46 4.53 3.17
C PRO A 199 9.26 4.96 4.01
N ALA A 200 9.24 4.59 5.30
CA ALA A 200 8.24 5.09 6.24
C ALA A 200 8.30 6.62 6.38
N GLY A 201 7.14 7.26 6.57
CA GLY A 201 7.01 8.69 6.87
C GLY A 201 6.25 9.50 5.83
N VAL A 202 6.08 9.00 4.61
CA VAL A 202 5.29 9.63 3.54
C VAL A 202 3.97 8.90 3.34
N VAL A 203 2.92 9.66 3.08
CA VAL A 203 1.66 9.19 2.49
C VAL A 203 1.47 9.94 1.18
N ILE A 204 1.09 9.24 0.13
CA ILE A 204 0.66 9.87 -1.10
C ILE A 204 -0.85 9.75 -1.18
N ALA A 205 -1.54 10.89 -1.40
CA ALA A 205 -2.96 10.94 -1.67
C ALA A 205 -3.21 11.54 -3.04
N ILE A 206 -4.04 10.86 -3.84
CA ILE A 206 -4.46 11.30 -5.17
C ILE A 206 -5.95 11.58 -5.06
N ILE A 207 -6.33 12.84 -5.20
CA ILE A 207 -7.66 13.34 -4.83
C ILE A 207 -8.24 14.09 -6.02
N ARG A 208 -9.44 13.71 -6.45
CA ARG A 208 -10.17 14.45 -7.49
C ARG A 208 -10.48 15.87 -6.97
N GLU A 209 -10.19 16.87 -7.76
CA GLU A 209 -10.14 18.27 -7.35
C GLU A 209 -11.49 18.80 -6.81
N ASP A 210 -12.60 18.33 -7.39
CA ASP A 210 -13.96 18.67 -6.93
C ASP A 210 -14.32 18.15 -5.55
N LEU A 211 -13.51 17.25 -4.99
CA LEU A 211 -13.66 16.68 -3.64
C LEU A 211 -12.85 17.43 -2.59
N ILE A 212 -12.01 18.36 -2.99
CA ILE A 212 -11.29 19.25 -2.07
C ILE A 212 -12.22 20.42 -1.76
N PRO A 213 -12.70 20.57 -0.51
CA PRO A 213 -13.68 21.61 -0.18
C PRO A 213 -13.07 23.01 -0.31
N GLU A 214 -13.77 23.93 -0.96
CA GLU A 214 -13.36 25.33 -1.05
C GLU A 214 -13.34 26.00 0.32
N GLU A 215 -14.38 25.73 1.15
CA GLU A 215 -14.46 26.17 2.53
C GLU A 215 -14.29 24.96 3.44
N VAL A 216 -13.28 25.00 4.28
CA VAL A 216 -12.99 23.91 5.23
C VAL A 216 -13.67 24.22 6.56
N ASP A 217 -14.34 23.23 7.14
CA ASP A 217 -14.90 23.33 8.49
C ASP A 217 -13.78 23.72 9.48
N SER A 218 -14.00 24.79 10.24
CA SER A 218 -13.05 25.35 11.19
C SER A 218 -12.64 24.38 12.30
N THR A 219 -13.39 23.29 12.50
CA THR A 219 -13.07 22.23 13.45
C THR A 219 -12.05 21.23 12.91
N VAL A 220 -11.79 21.21 11.60
CA VAL A 220 -10.79 20.35 10.99
C VAL A 220 -9.38 20.90 11.24
N PRO A 221 -8.50 20.15 11.92
CA PRO A 221 -7.12 20.60 12.15
C PRO A 221 -6.41 20.94 10.84
N THR A 222 -5.69 22.06 10.81
CA THR A 222 -5.04 22.59 9.60
C THR A 222 -4.23 21.54 8.83
N MET A 223 -3.49 20.69 9.55
CA MET A 223 -2.67 19.64 8.92
C MET A 223 -3.48 18.50 8.30
N LEU A 224 -4.77 18.38 8.60
CA LEU A 224 -5.68 17.39 8.02
C LEU A 224 -6.51 17.96 6.87
N GLN A 225 -6.45 19.27 6.63
CA GLN A 225 -7.16 19.94 5.54
C GLN A 225 -6.45 19.67 4.21
N TRP A 226 -7.10 18.95 3.31
CA TRP A 226 -6.54 18.70 1.97
C TRP A 226 -6.36 19.99 1.16
N LYS A 227 -7.26 20.97 1.33
CA LYS A 227 -7.10 22.29 0.68
C LYS A 227 -5.82 23.00 1.10
N THR A 228 -5.52 23.05 2.39
CA THR A 228 -4.29 23.64 2.90
C THR A 228 -3.05 22.99 2.29
N GLN A 229 -3.04 21.68 2.16
CA GLN A 229 -1.93 20.95 1.56
C GLN A 229 -1.87 21.15 0.04
N ALA A 230 -3.01 21.15 -0.65
CA ALA A 230 -3.08 21.34 -2.10
C ALA A 230 -2.64 22.75 -2.51
N ASP A 231 -3.14 23.77 -1.84
CA ASP A 231 -2.79 25.19 -2.10
C ASP A 231 -1.28 25.46 -1.90
N ALA A 232 -0.66 24.70 -1.00
CA ALA A 232 0.77 24.79 -0.72
C ALA A 232 1.66 23.80 -1.48
N GLY A 233 1.12 23.03 -2.42
CA GLY A 233 1.87 21.98 -3.14
C GLY A 233 2.55 20.98 -2.20
N SER A 234 1.86 20.57 -1.14
CA SER A 234 2.38 19.71 -0.05
C SER A 234 3.49 20.33 0.81
N LEU A 235 3.76 21.61 0.66
CA LEU A 235 4.84 22.33 1.35
C LEU A 235 4.31 23.35 2.38
N TYR A 236 3.12 23.15 2.91
CA TYR A 236 2.56 24.01 3.96
C TYR A 236 3.50 24.07 5.17
N ASN A 237 4.00 22.94 5.63
CA ASN A 237 5.09 22.84 6.60
C ASN A 237 6.25 22.03 6.00
N THR A 238 7.33 21.83 6.74
CA THR A 238 8.45 21.01 6.31
C THR A 238 7.99 19.56 6.10
N PRO A 239 8.00 19.03 4.87
CA PRO A 239 7.58 17.68 4.57
C PRO A 239 8.70 16.67 4.90
N PRO A 240 8.45 15.37 4.83
CA PRO A 240 9.48 14.34 4.94
C PRO A 240 10.38 14.32 3.68
N CYS A 241 11.21 15.33 3.50
CA CYS A 241 11.99 15.64 2.30
C CYS A 241 12.74 14.43 1.74
N TYR A 242 13.50 13.74 2.60
CA TYR A 242 14.26 12.56 2.17
C TYR A 242 13.37 11.39 1.75
N GLY A 243 12.22 11.22 2.42
CA GLY A 243 11.24 10.21 2.03
C GLY A 243 10.65 10.47 0.65
N ILE A 244 10.31 11.72 0.33
CA ILE A 244 9.79 12.14 -0.99
C ILE A 244 10.85 11.92 -2.07
N TYR A 245 12.12 12.29 -1.80
CA TYR A 245 13.24 12.03 -2.69
C TYR A 245 13.39 10.53 -3.02
N ILE A 246 13.34 9.66 -2.01
CA ILE A 246 13.40 8.19 -2.23
C ILE A 246 12.19 7.70 -3.03
N CYS A 247 10.97 8.21 -2.77
CA CYS A 247 9.80 7.87 -3.58
C CYS A 247 10.03 8.23 -5.06
N GLY A 248 10.54 9.43 -5.36
CA GLY A 248 10.87 9.85 -6.71
C GLY A 248 11.87 8.91 -7.40
N LYS A 249 12.89 8.43 -6.66
CA LYS A 249 13.83 7.43 -7.19
C LYS A 249 13.15 6.08 -7.46
N VAL A 250 12.23 5.65 -6.60
CA VAL A 250 11.45 4.43 -6.83
C VAL A 250 10.55 4.58 -8.06
N PHE A 251 9.92 5.74 -8.27
CA PHE A 251 9.11 5.98 -9.47
C PHE A 251 9.96 5.90 -10.74
N LYS A 252 11.13 6.51 -10.75
CA LYS A 252 12.09 6.43 -11.88
C LYS A 252 12.55 4.98 -12.10
N TRP A 253 12.77 4.23 -11.03
CA TRP A 253 13.08 2.80 -11.13
C TRP A 253 11.93 2.01 -11.77
N ILE A 254 10.67 2.24 -11.40
CA ILE A 254 9.50 1.59 -12.03
C ILE A 254 9.42 1.96 -13.52
N LYS A 255 9.61 3.25 -13.87
CA LYS A 255 9.67 3.69 -15.28
C LYS A 255 10.75 2.95 -16.07
N LYS A 256 11.97 2.84 -15.51
CA LYS A 256 13.09 2.10 -16.10
C LYS A 256 12.80 0.62 -16.29
N MET A 257 12.02 0.01 -15.38
CA MET A 257 11.58 -1.38 -15.48
C MET A 257 10.50 -1.62 -16.55
N GLY A 258 10.04 -0.58 -17.24
CA GLY A 258 9.01 -0.65 -18.28
C GLY A 258 7.62 -0.24 -17.82
N GLY A 259 7.51 0.48 -16.69
CA GLY A 259 6.25 0.99 -16.15
C GLY A 259 5.37 -0.07 -15.47
N LEU A 260 4.11 0.29 -15.26
CA LEU A 260 3.20 -0.55 -14.46
C LEU A 260 2.78 -1.85 -15.16
N ASP A 261 2.72 -1.91 -16.49
CA ASP A 261 2.44 -3.14 -17.22
C ASP A 261 3.54 -4.20 -17.03
N ALA A 262 4.80 -3.77 -17.11
CA ALA A 262 5.94 -4.65 -16.87
C ALA A 262 6.00 -5.06 -15.39
N MET A 263 5.67 -4.13 -14.48
CA MET A 263 5.63 -4.42 -13.05
C MET A 263 4.55 -5.45 -12.70
N LYS A 264 3.35 -5.32 -13.28
CA LYS A 264 2.27 -6.31 -13.15
C LYS A 264 2.71 -7.71 -13.54
N LYS A 265 3.29 -7.85 -14.75
CA LYS A 265 3.80 -9.14 -15.23
C LYS A 265 4.82 -9.76 -14.29
N ARG A 266 5.75 -8.93 -13.78
CA ARG A 266 6.75 -9.36 -12.80
C ARG A 266 6.11 -9.81 -11.48
N ASN A 267 5.11 -9.10 -11.00
CA ASN A 267 4.39 -9.45 -9.77
C ASN A 267 3.55 -10.72 -9.94
N GLU A 268 2.90 -10.90 -11.09
CA GLU A 268 2.18 -12.13 -11.43
C GLU A 268 3.11 -13.34 -11.48
N GLU A 269 4.29 -13.21 -12.10
CA GLU A 269 5.31 -14.27 -12.14
C GLU A 269 5.78 -14.67 -10.73
N LYS A 270 6.11 -13.69 -9.89
CA LYS A 270 6.51 -13.94 -8.50
C LYS A 270 5.42 -14.63 -7.69
N ALA A 271 4.20 -14.10 -7.76
CA ALA A 271 3.06 -14.66 -7.04
C ALA A 271 2.74 -16.07 -7.51
N LYS A 272 2.79 -16.31 -8.82
CA LYS A 272 2.56 -17.64 -9.40
C LYS A 272 3.55 -18.69 -8.86
N ILE A 273 4.83 -18.39 -8.77
CA ILE A 273 5.84 -19.30 -8.22
C ILE A 273 5.45 -19.75 -6.81
N LEU A 274 5.06 -18.83 -5.94
CA LEU A 274 4.70 -19.16 -4.56
C LEU A 274 3.34 -19.84 -4.45
N TYR A 275 2.32 -19.38 -5.18
CA TYR A 275 0.98 -19.97 -5.13
C TYR A 275 0.95 -21.36 -5.77
N ASP A 276 1.67 -21.61 -6.87
CA ASP A 276 1.77 -22.93 -7.47
C ASP A 276 2.37 -23.95 -6.46
N PHE A 277 3.37 -23.55 -5.68
CA PHE A 277 3.90 -24.39 -4.62
C PHE A 277 2.85 -24.64 -3.53
N LEU A 278 2.22 -23.58 -3.00
CA LEU A 278 1.21 -23.71 -1.92
C LEU A 278 0.01 -24.58 -2.30
N ASP A 279 -0.42 -24.51 -3.56
CA ASP A 279 -1.57 -25.28 -4.06
C ASP A 279 -1.24 -26.78 -4.20
N ASN A 280 0.02 -27.15 -4.34
CA ASN A 280 0.50 -28.54 -4.46
C ASN A 280 1.15 -29.08 -3.17
N SER A 281 1.46 -28.24 -2.21
CA SER A 281 2.10 -28.64 -0.95
C SER A 281 1.20 -29.53 -0.11
N LYS A 282 1.78 -30.55 0.53
CA LYS A 282 1.11 -31.40 1.52
C LYS A 282 1.10 -30.77 2.90
N LEU A 283 2.11 -29.96 3.21
CA LEU A 283 2.32 -29.34 4.50
C LEU A 283 1.76 -27.91 4.57
N PHE A 284 2.12 -27.06 3.60
CA PHE A 284 1.75 -25.65 3.60
C PHE A 284 0.41 -25.40 2.91
N LYS A 285 -0.41 -24.52 3.48
CA LYS A 285 -1.72 -24.13 2.93
C LYS A 285 -1.85 -22.63 2.86
N GLY A 286 -2.20 -22.09 1.68
CA GLY A 286 -2.64 -20.71 1.55
C GLY A 286 -3.96 -20.48 2.25
N THR A 287 -4.15 -19.31 2.86
CA THR A 287 -5.34 -18.98 3.65
C THR A 287 -6.44 -18.26 2.85
N VAL A 288 -6.17 -17.88 1.61
CA VAL A 288 -7.04 -17.05 0.76
C VAL A 288 -7.67 -17.87 -0.35
N VAL A 289 -8.94 -17.64 -0.63
CA VAL A 289 -9.61 -18.25 -1.78
C VAL A 289 -8.92 -17.81 -3.09
N PRO A 290 -8.69 -18.71 -4.05
CA PRO A 290 -7.85 -18.45 -5.22
C PRO A 290 -8.20 -17.18 -6.01
N LYS A 291 -9.49 -16.89 -6.21
CA LYS A 291 -9.97 -15.74 -6.98
C LYS A 291 -9.64 -14.37 -6.36
N ASP A 292 -9.40 -14.33 -5.04
CA ASP A 292 -9.21 -13.08 -4.28
C ASP A 292 -7.77 -12.91 -3.77
N ARG A 293 -6.82 -13.73 -4.25
CA ARG A 293 -5.42 -13.73 -3.83
C ARG A 293 -4.69 -12.44 -4.20
N SER A 294 -3.97 -11.89 -3.23
CA SER A 294 -3.06 -10.74 -3.43
C SER A 294 -1.79 -11.18 -4.15
N LEU A 295 -1.30 -10.33 -5.07
CA LEU A 295 0.03 -10.48 -5.66
C LEU A 295 1.15 -9.93 -4.76
N MET A 296 0.78 -9.22 -3.67
CA MET A 296 1.71 -8.51 -2.79
C MET A 296 1.95 -9.20 -1.45
N ASN A 297 0.91 -9.81 -0.88
CA ASN A 297 0.95 -10.37 0.46
C ASN A 297 0.36 -11.78 0.44
N VAL A 298 1.18 -12.77 0.70
CA VAL A 298 0.82 -14.19 0.63
C VAL A 298 0.88 -14.81 2.03
N PRO A 299 -0.24 -14.91 2.76
CA PRO A 299 -0.31 -15.62 4.03
C PRO A 299 -0.47 -17.12 3.81
N PHE A 300 0.20 -17.92 4.65
CA PHE A 300 0.12 -19.38 4.63
C PHE A 300 0.39 -19.98 6.02
N VAL A 301 -0.04 -21.20 6.23
CA VAL A 301 0.05 -21.94 7.50
C VAL A 301 0.47 -23.39 7.24
N THR A 302 1.02 -24.07 8.27
CA THR A 302 1.15 -25.52 8.26
C THR A 302 -0.05 -26.21 8.94
N GLY A 303 -0.82 -25.47 9.74
CA GLY A 303 -1.87 -25.99 10.61
C GLY A 303 -1.39 -26.42 12.00
N ASP A 304 -0.08 -26.34 12.25
CA ASP A 304 0.57 -26.57 13.54
C ASP A 304 1.39 -25.35 13.95
N ALA A 305 1.08 -24.74 15.07
CA ALA A 305 1.70 -23.50 15.53
C ALA A 305 3.20 -23.67 15.90
N ASP A 306 3.60 -24.85 16.41
CA ASP A 306 4.99 -25.13 16.73
C ASP A 306 5.80 -25.33 15.46
N LEU A 307 5.22 -25.96 14.46
CA LEU A 307 5.83 -26.13 13.14
C LEU A 307 5.95 -24.78 12.38
N ASP A 308 4.93 -23.94 12.48
CA ASP A 308 4.99 -22.55 11.96
C ASP A 308 6.13 -21.77 12.60
N ALA A 309 6.30 -21.86 13.93
CA ALA A 309 7.37 -21.21 14.67
C ALA A 309 8.75 -21.75 14.29
N LYS A 310 8.89 -23.07 14.14
CA LYS A 310 10.11 -23.74 13.66
C LYS A 310 10.49 -23.25 12.26
N PHE A 311 9.53 -23.25 11.32
CA PHE A 311 9.74 -22.74 9.97
C PHE A 311 10.28 -21.30 9.98
N VAL A 312 9.64 -20.40 10.72
CA VAL A 312 10.07 -18.98 10.80
C VAL A 312 11.50 -18.84 11.33
N ALA A 313 11.86 -19.64 12.36
CA ALA A 313 13.21 -19.59 12.94
C ALA A 313 14.27 -20.10 11.97
N GLU A 314 14.03 -21.24 11.30
CA GLU A 314 14.96 -21.83 10.33
C GLU A 314 15.08 -21.00 9.05
N ALA A 315 13.97 -20.46 8.53
CA ALA A 315 13.95 -19.54 7.40
C ALA A 315 14.80 -18.29 7.68
N LYS A 316 14.65 -17.71 8.87
CA LYS A 316 15.50 -16.59 9.31
C LYS A 316 16.97 -16.94 9.30
N ALA A 317 17.34 -18.10 9.83
CA ALA A 317 18.74 -18.58 9.81
C ALA A 317 19.27 -18.77 8.39
N ALA A 318 18.38 -19.06 7.42
CA ALA A 318 18.70 -19.17 5.99
C ALA A 318 18.71 -17.81 5.25
N GLY A 319 18.52 -16.68 5.95
CA GLY A 319 18.48 -15.34 5.34
C GLY A 319 17.15 -14.96 4.69
N LEU A 320 16.06 -15.65 5.04
CA LEU A 320 14.68 -15.35 4.64
C LEU A 320 13.99 -14.65 5.82
N GLU A 321 14.08 -13.33 5.87
CA GLU A 321 13.69 -12.53 7.03
C GLU A 321 12.20 -12.12 7.01
N ASN A 322 11.61 -11.99 8.22
CA ASN A 322 10.29 -11.40 8.46
C ASN A 322 9.10 -12.19 7.88
N LEU A 323 9.19 -13.52 7.86
CA LEU A 323 8.12 -14.41 7.37
C LEU A 323 7.02 -14.66 8.41
N LYS A 324 7.19 -14.31 9.69
CA LYS A 324 6.17 -14.50 10.72
C LYS A 324 4.88 -13.78 10.34
N GLY A 325 3.76 -14.51 10.36
CA GLY A 325 2.43 -13.98 10.11
C GLY A 325 1.94 -12.99 11.17
N HIS A 326 0.88 -12.26 10.85
CA HIS A 326 0.28 -11.34 11.80
C HIS A 326 -0.42 -12.12 12.93
N ARG A 327 -0.34 -11.60 14.18
CA ARG A 327 -0.90 -12.25 15.38
C ARG A 327 -2.38 -12.66 15.28
N THR A 328 -3.16 -12.00 14.41
CA THR A 328 -4.59 -12.29 14.22
C THR A 328 -4.86 -13.43 13.25
N VAL A 329 -3.89 -13.80 12.42
CA VAL A 329 -3.99 -14.91 11.44
C VAL A 329 -3.13 -16.09 11.89
N GLY A 330 -1.98 -15.81 12.52
CA GLY A 330 -0.97 -16.82 12.81
C GLY A 330 -0.12 -17.15 11.58
N GLY A 331 0.53 -18.30 11.63
CA GLY A 331 1.32 -18.81 10.51
C GLY A 331 2.41 -17.90 10.01
N MET A 332 2.57 -17.90 8.71
CA MET A 332 3.56 -17.13 7.96
C MET A 332 2.89 -16.16 6.98
N ARG A 333 3.66 -15.16 6.56
CA ARG A 333 3.28 -14.26 5.46
C ARG A 333 4.52 -13.82 4.69
N ALA A 334 4.54 -14.11 3.40
CA ALA A 334 5.51 -13.57 2.49
C ALA A 334 4.96 -12.30 1.82
N SER A 335 5.56 -11.14 2.11
CA SER A 335 5.26 -9.89 1.40
C SER A 335 6.27 -9.74 0.27
N ILE A 336 5.81 -9.91 -0.97
CA ILE A 336 6.63 -10.02 -2.18
C ILE A 336 6.48 -8.78 -3.08
N TYR A 337 6.37 -7.63 -2.49
CA TYR A 337 6.21 -6.33 -3.15
C TYR A 337 7.07 -6.14 -4.41
N ASN A 338 6.87 -5.04 -5.13
CA ASN A 338 7.56 -4.75 -6.40
C ASN A 338 9.09 -4.99 -6.34
N ALA A 339 9.73 -4.55 -5.25
CA ALA A 339 11.19 -4.60 -5.11
C ALA A 339 11.74 -5.98 -4.71
N MET A 340 10.89 -6.94 -4.29
CA MET A 340 11.34 -8.30 -4.02
C MET A 340 11.82 -8.94 -5.34
N PRO A 341 13.08 -9.38 -5.44
CA PRO A 341 13.56 -10.06 -6.63
C PRO A 341 12.91 -11.45 -6.77
N ILE A 342 12.77 -11.93 -8.01
CA ILE A 342 12.22 -13.28 -8.30
C ILE A 342 13.05 -14.36 -7.61
N GLU A 343 14.35 -14.17 -7.53
CA GLU A 343 15.30 -15.05 -6.84
C GLU A 343 14.97 -15.21 -5.36
N GLY A 344 14.48 -14.16 -4.71
CA GLY A 344 14.04 -14.22 -3.32
C GLY A 344 12.81 -15.11 -3.13
N VAL A 345 11.85 -15.04 -4.07
CA VAL A 345 10.67 -15.91 -4.04
C VAL A 345 11.04 -17.36 -4.35
N LYS A 346 11.94 -17.59 -5.32
CA LYS A 346 12.48 -18.94 -5.62
C LYS A 346 13.21 -19.52 -4.42
N ALA A 347 14.09 -18.74 -3.78
CA ALA A 347 14.80 -19.17 -2.57
C ALA A 347 13.84 -19.55 -1.42
N LEU A 348 12.73 -18.81 -1.27
CA LEU A 348 11.69 -19.16 -0.30
C LEU A 348 11.04 -20.50 -0.65
N VAL A 349 10.64 -20.71 -1.90
CA VAL A 349 10.00 -21.97 -2.33
C VAL A 349 10.94 -23.16 -2.19
N GLU A 350 12.21 -23.03 -2.59
CA GLU A 350 13.23 -24.05 -2.40
C GLU A 350 13.40 -24.42 -0.90
N PHE A 351 13.41 -23.42 -0.04
CA PHE A 351 13.46 -23.63 1.39
C PHE A 351 12.20 -24.34 1.90
N MET A 352 11.02 -23.95 1.44
CA MET A 352 9.73 -24.59 1.80
C MET A 352 9.68 -26.05 1.36
N GLU A 353 10.13 -26.37 0.14
CA GLU A 353 10.22 -27.75 -0.36
C GLU A 353 11.14 -28.64 0.49
N LYS A 354 12.31 -28.08 0.90
CA LYS A 354 13.22 -28.79 1.80
C LYS A 354 12.58 -29.01 3.16
N PHE A 355 11.99 -27.96 3.75
CA PHE A 355 11.33 -28.03 5.07
C PHE A 355 10.18 -29.03 5.06
N GLU A 356 9.35 -29.07 4.00
CA GLU A 356 8.27 -30.04 3.83
C GLU A 356 8.82 -31.48 3.82
N LYS A 357 9.89 -31.78 3.08
CA LYS A 357 10.50 -33.12 3.05
C LYS A 357 11.01 -33.58 4.41
N GLU A 358 11.45 -32.66 5.25
CA GLU A 358 12.02 -32.95 6.57
C GLU A 358 10.96 -33.05 7.67
N ASN A 359 9.74 -32.53 7.44
CA ASN A 359 8.71 -32.38 8.49
C ASN A 359 7.31 -32.88 8.10
N ALA A 360 7.10 -33.40 6.88
CA ALA A 360 5.81 -33.97 6.41
C ALA A 360 5.67 -35.46 6.66
#